data_203e4f2d9581ea3b9e0183c0e87b8e78
#
_entry.id   203e4f2d9581ea3b9e0183c0e87b8e78
#
_cell.length_a   1.000
_cell.length_b   1.000
_cell.length_c   1.000
_cell.angle_alpha   90.00
_cell.angle_beta   90.00
_cell.angle_gamma   90.00
#
_symmetry.space_group_name_H-M   'P 1'
#
loop_
_entity.id
_entity.type
_entity.pdbx_description
1 polymer ?
#
loop_
_entity_poly.entity_id
_entity_poly.type
_entity_poly.pdbx_seq_one_letter_code
_entity_poly.pdbx_strand_id
1 'polypeptide(L)' 'MAFTPEAQAEWDKVSAADQAELVKGGFCTRCLATRAFTLDAGEMRGPELALIGHCDTCGARVVRLIDTGS' A
#
# COMPACT_ATOMS: atom_id res chain seq x y z
N MET A 1 -7.60 9.21 -3.60
CA MET A 1 -6.36 8.43 -3.78
C MET A 1 -5.65 8.85 -5.05
N ALA A 2 -4.35 9.02 -4.98
CA ALA A 2 -3.54 9.51 -6.09
C ALA A 2 -2.68 8.39 -6.67
N PHE A 3 -3.29 7.49 -7.42
CA PHE A 3 -2.58 6.42 -8.10
C PHE A 3 -2.14 6.88 -9.49
N THR A 4 -0.91 6.51 -9.87
CA THR A 4 -0.51 6.64 -11.27
C THR A 4 -1.33 5.65 -12.10
N PRO A 5 -1.53 5.89 -13.42
CA PRO A 5 -2.31 4.97 -14.25
C PRO A 5 -1.81 3.53 -14.21
N GLU A 6 -0.49 3.32 -14.23
CA GLU A 6 0.11 1.99 -14.16
C GLU A 6 -0.15 1.33 -12.79
N ALA A 7 -0.01 2.08 -11.73
CA ALA A 7 -0.23 1.58 -10.38
C ALA A 7 -1.71 1.24 -10.17
N GLN A 8 -2.61 2.06 -10.70
CA GLN A 8 -4.05 1.79 -10.61
C GLN A 8 -4.40 0.49 -11.33
N ALA A 9 -3.83 0.27 -12.52
CA ALA A 9 -4.06 -0.94 -13.29
C ALA A 9 -3.59 -2.19 -12.52
N GLU A 10 -2.43 -2.13 -11.88
CA GLU A 10 -1.92 -3.24 -11.08
C GLU A 10 -2.76 -3.46 -9.83
N TRP A 11 -3.17 -2.38 -9.16
CA TRP A 11 -4.01 -2.48 -7.97
C TRP A 11 -5.38 -3.09 -8.30
N ASP A 12 -5.94 -2.75 -9.45
CA ASP A 12 -7.24 -3.27 -9.89
C ASP A 12 -7.21 -4.79 -10.18
N LYS A 13 -6.03 -5.35 -10.43
CA LYS A 13 -5.86 -6.80 -10.61
C LYS A 13 -5.91 -7.56 -9.29
N VAL A 14 -5.72 -6.88 -8.18
CA VAL A 14 -5.76 -7.49 -6.85
C VAL A 14 -7.21 -7.66 -6.42
N SER A 15 -7.58 -8.84 -5.93
CA SER A 15 -8.94 -9.07 -5.46
C SER A 15 -9.27 -8.18 -4.25
N ALA A 16 -10.55 -7.89 -4.05
CA ALA A 16 -10.97 -7.06 -2.93
C ALA A 16 -10.54 -7.66 -1.58
N ALA A 17 -10.58 -8.97 -1.44
CA ALA A 17 -10.12 -9.65 -0.22
C ALA A 17 -8.62 -9.45 0.00
N ASP A 18 -7.82 -9.58 -1.05
CA ASP A 18 -6.37 -9.37 -0.97
C ASP A 18 -6.03 -7.91 -0.71
N GLN A 19 -6.76 -6.98 -1.33
CA GLN A 19 -6.59 -5.55 -1.06
C GLN A 19 -6.81 -5.24 0.42
N ALA A 20 -7.86 -5.80 1.02
CA ALA A 20 -8.14 -5.60 2.44
C ALA A 20 -7.02 -6.14 3.33
N GLU A 21 -6.46 -7.30 2.99
CA GLU A 21 -5.36 -7.88 3.75
C GLU A 21 -4.08 -7.04 3.63
N LEU A 22 -3.78 -6.53 2.44
CA LEU A 22 -2.59 -5.74 2.20
C LEU A 22 -2.57 -4.44 3.01
N VAL A 23 -3.71 -3.78 3.15
CA VAL A 23 -3.79 -2.52 3.93
C VAL A 23 -3.80 -2.75 5.44
N LYS A 24 -3.98 -3.98 5.90
CA LYS A 24 -3.87 -4.34 7.33
C LYS A 24 -2.45 -4.64 7.78
N GLY A 25 -1.54 -4.89 6.83
CA GLY A 25 -0.21 -5.41 7.12
C GLY A 25 0.93 -4.45 6.84
N GLY A 26 0.71 -3.15 6.88
CA GLY A 26 1.76 -2.16 6.69
C GLY A 26 2.61 -1.99 7.95
N PHE A 27 3.92 -1.89 7.79
CA PHE A 27 4.80 -1.62 8.92
C PHE A 27 4.91 -0.11 9.17
N CYS A 28 4.54 0.30 10.38
CA CYS A 28 4.67 1.69 10.78
C CYS A 28 5.99 1.87 11.55
N THR A 29 6.91 2.66 10.98
CA THR A 29 8.21 2.91 11.62
C THR A 29 8.10 3.74 12.89
N ARG A 30 7.03 4.50 13.03
CA ARG A 30 6.80 5.31 14.23
C ARG A 30 6.25 4.50 15.38
N CYS A 31 5.31 3.58 15.09
CA CYS A 31 4.77 2.64 16.08
C CYS A 31 5.74 1.48 16.33
N LEU A 32 6.69 1.23 15.41
CA LEU A 32 7.59 0.08 15.41
C LEU A 32 6.81 -1.24 15.44
N ALA A 33 5.72 -1.30 14.71
CA ALA A 33 4.85 -2.47 14.68
C ALA A 33 4.04 -2.50 13.38
N THR A 34 3.51 -3.67 13.04
CA THR A 34 2.57 -3.80 11.94
C THR A 34 1.24 -3.17 12.33
N ARG A 35 0.75 -2.26 11.49
CA ARG A 35 -0.51 -1.57 11.71
C ARG A 35 -1.33 -1.52 10.43
N ALA A 36 -2.65 -1.40 10.57
CA ALA A 36 -3.49 -1.06 9.45
C ALA A 36 -3.21 0.38 9.02
N PHE A 37 -3.32 0.66 7.74
CA PHE A 37 -3.11 2.01 7.21
C PHE A 37 -4.18 2.35 6.18
N THR A 38 -4.44 3.64 6.04
CA THR A 38 -5.37 4.16 5.03
C THR A 38 -4.57 4.53 3.79
N LEU A 39 -5.00 4.04 2.64
CA LEU A 39 -4.30 4.21 1.38
C LEU A 39 -4.54 5.61 0.82
N ASP A 40 -3.46 6.35 0.54
CA ASP A 40 -3.52 7.70 -0.01
C ASP A 40 -3.10 7.76 -1.47
N ALA A 41 -2.11 6.95 -1.85
CA ALA A 41 -1.54 6.99 -3.19
C ALA A 41 -0.92 5.64 -3.56
N GLY A 42 -0.57 5.49 -4.83
CA GLY A 42 0.17 4.33 -5.30
C GLY A 42 0.97 4.69 -6.54
N GLU A 43 2.14 4.10 -6.66
CA GLU A 43 3.01 4.29 -7.82
C GLU A 43 3.79 3.02 -8.10
N MET A 44 4.25 2.88 -9.34
CA MET A 44 5.12 1.77 -9.71
C MET A 44 6.58 2.15 -9.47
N ARG A 45 7.33 1.20 -8.91
CA ARG A 45 8.79 1.30 -8.75
C ARG A 45 9.40 0.07 -9.37
N GLY A 46 9.68 0.13 -10.69
CA GLY A 46 10.08 -1.03 -11.45
C GLY A 46 8.95 -2.07 -11.46
N PRO A 47 9.23 -3.34 -11.10
CA PRO A 47 8.20 -4.38 -11.03
C PRO A 47 7.36 -4.32 -9.74
N GLU A 48 7.64 -3.39 -8.85
CA GLU A 48 6.95 -3.31 -7.56
C GLU A 48 5.91 -2.21 -7.55
N LEU A 49 4.76 -2.51 -6.95
CA LEU A 49 3.72 -1.54 -6.69
C LEU A 49 3.93 -0.97 -5.28
N ALA A 50 4.17 0.34 -5.20
CA ALA A 50 4.31 1.02 -3.93
C ALA A 50 2.97 1.58 -3.47
N LEU A 51 2.46 1.07 -2.37
CA LEU A 51 1.24 1.58 -1.73
C LEU A 51 1.65 2.58 -0.66
N ILE A 52 1.15 3.78 -0.77
CA ILE A 52 1.51 4.89 0.11
C ILE A 52 0.27 5.33 0.88
N GLY A 53 0.39 5.39 2.19
CA GLY A 53 -0.72 5.77 3.04
C GLY A 53 -0.25 6.29 4.37
N HIS A 54 -1.14 6.29 5.35
CA HIS A 54 -0.84 6.73 6.70
C HIS A 54 -1.37 5.71 7.71
N CYS A 55 -0.62 5.57 8.81
CA CYS A 55 -0.98 4.66 9.90
C CYS A 55 -2.30 5.10 10.53
N ASP A 56 -3.23 4.16 10.70
CA ASP A 56 -4.52 4.46 11.33
C ASP A 56 -4.39 4.74 12.83
N THR A 57 -3.28 4.34 13.43
CA THR A 57 -3.04 4.53 14.87
C THR A 57 -2.36 5.86 15.17
N CYS A 58 -1.30 6.21 14.44
CA CYS A 58 -0.49 7.40 14.75
C CYS A 58 -0.44 8.43 13.63
N GLY A 59 -0.97 8.13 12.45
CA GLY A 59 -0.98 9.05 11.31
C GLY A 59 0.35 9.17 10.56
N ALA A 60 1.37 8.41 10.95
CA ALA A 60 2.66 8.46 10.27
C ALA A 60 2.56 7.83 8.88
N ARG A 61 3.41 8.30 7.96
CA ARG A 61 3.44 7.76 6.59
C ARG A 61 3.86 6.29 6.60
N VAL A 62 3.12 5.48 5.87
CA VAL A 62 3.41 4.06 5.66
C VAL A 62 3.56 3.80 4.17
N VAL A 63 4.61 3.06 3.80
CA VAL A 63 4.82 2.63 2.42
C VAL A 63 4.96 1.11 2.43
N ARG A 64 4.18 0.44 1.56
CA ARG A 64 4.26 -1.01 1.39
C ARG A 64 4.59 -1.32 -0.06
N LEU A 65 5.63 -2.10 -0.28
CA LEU A 65 6.02 -2.54 -1.61
C LEU A 65 5.47 -3.93 -1.87
N ILE A 66 4.85 -4.10 -3.03
CA ILE A 66 4.23 -5.36 -3.43
C ILE A 66 4.83 -5.77 -4.77
N ASP A 67 5.37 -6.98 -4.83
CA ASP A 67 5.85 -7.55 -6.08
C ASP A 67 4.63 -7.95 -6.94
N THR A 68 4.55 -7.41 -8.15
CA THR A 68 3.46 -7.70 -9.07
C THR A 68 3.67 -8.99 -9.86
N GLY A 69 4.80 -9.65 -9.68
CA GLY A 69 5.10 -10.91 -10.35
C GLY A 69 5.58 -10.75 -11.80
N SER A 70 5.88 -9.55 -12.20
CA SER A 70 6.32 -9.25 -13.57
C SER A 70 7.82 -9.14 -13.66
#